data_40bccfaf36f7ce11dffaf75823b3e731
#
_entry.id   40bccfaf36f7ce11dffaf75823b3e731
#
_cell.length_a   1.000
_cell.length_b   1.000
_cell.length_c   1.000
_cell.angle_alpha   90.00
_cell.angle_beta   90.00
_cell.angle_gamma   90.00
#
_symmetry.space_group_name_H-M   'P 1'
#
loop_
_entity.id
_entity.type
_entity.pdbx_description
1 polymer ?
#
loop_
_entity_poly.entity_id
_entity_poly.type
_entity_poly.pdbx_seq_one_letter_code
_entity_poly.pdbx_strand_id
1 'polypeptide(L)'
;VVDLKVLTQAMSDLDEDVLNKAIDEVLSKDDNAAEAQEVVKACQQGMTLVGERYDSGEYFIGDLVFAGEVLQSVMDKLKPALSAGSSAKGGKIVLATVFGDIHDIGKNIFRSVAEAASFEVIDLGINVPVNQIVDKVKEVNPDIIGLSGVLTLALDSKKETVNALNEAGLRNSVKVIIGGVPVNENVCKSIGADAFSTNAAEGVKICQRWVG
;
A
#
# COMPACT_ATOMS: atom_id res chain seq x y z
N VAL A 1 -24.96 4.64 13.39
CA VAL A 1 -24.19 5.02 12.18
C VAL A 1 -22.92 5.70 12.66
N VAL A 2 -21.80 5.12 12.34
CA VAL A 2 -20.48 5.64 12.74
C VAL A 2 -20.22 6.98 12.06
N ASP A 3 -19.75 7.99 12.81
CA ASP A 3 -19.39 9.29 12.24
C ASP A 3 -18.02 9.21 11.57
N LEU A 4 -18.03 9.19 10.24
CA LEU A 4 -16.81 9.03 9.43
C LEU A 4 -15.82 10.19 9.61
N LYS A 5 -16.30 11.40 9.94
CA LYS A 5 -15.42 12.54 10.21
C LYS A 5 -14.66 12.35 11.53
N VAL A 6 -15.36 11.82 12.54
CA VAL A 6 -14.73 11.48 13.83
C VAL A 6 -13.66 10.41 13.63
N LEU A 7 -13.92 9.39 12.79
CA LEU A 7 -12.93 8.36 12.47
C LEU A 7 -11.72 8.88 11.69
N THR A 8 -11.96 9.74 10.70
CA THR A 8 -10.87 10.39 9.95
C THR A 8 -9.97 11.18 10.89
N GLN A 9 -10.59 11.94 11.82
CA GLN A 9 -9.84 12.68 12.81
C GLN A 9 -9.13 11.78 13.81
N ALA A 10 -9.80 10.74 14.33
CA ALA A 10 -9.20 9.77 15.25
C ALA A 10 -7.99 9.07 14.63
N MET A 11 -8.07 8.69 13.35
CA MET A 11 -6.91 8.12 12.64
C MET A 11 -5.80 9.14 12.48
N SER A 12 -6.13 10.41 12.17
CA SER A 12 -5.16 11.49 12.07
C SER A 12 -4.49 11.80 13.43
N ASP A 13 -5.23 11.65 14.52
CA ASP A 13 -4.75 11.90 15.90
C ASP A 13 -4.12 10.64 16.53
N LEU A 14 -4.13 9.50 15.82
CA LEU A 14 -3.64 8.21 16.27
C LEU A 14 -4.39 7.70 17.53
N ASP A 15 -5.70 8.03 17.63
CA ASP A 15 -6.56 7.65 18.75
C ASP A 15 -7.16 6.25 18.53
N GLU A 16 -6.43 5.24 19.00
CA GLU A 16 -6.84 3.84 18.89
C GLU A 16 -8.14 3.53 19.63
N ASP A 17 -8.44 4.22 20.75
CA ASP A 17 -9.63 3.94 21.56
C ASP A 17 -10.91 4.31 20.79
N VAL A 18 -10.90 5.45 20.12
CA VAL A 18 -12.04 5.90 19.27
C VAL A 18 -12.20 4.96 18.08
N LEU A 19 -11.10 4.59 17.42
CA LEU A 19 -11.13 3.66 16.29
C LEU A 19 -11.67 2.29 16.70
N ASN A 20 -11.17 1.74 17.81
CA ASN A 20 -11.60 0.43 18.31
C ASN A 20 -13.09 0.39 18.65
N LYS A 21 -13.61 1.42 19.34
CA LYS A 21 -15.04 1.52 19.64
C LYS A 21 -15.91 1.50 18.39
N ALA A 22 -15.50 2.23 17.35
CA ALA A 22 -16.21 2.26 16.09
C ALA A 22 -16.18 0.90 15.37
N ILE A 23 -15.04 0.22 15.39
CA ILE A 23 -14.91 -1.13 14.82
C ILE A 23 -15.83 -2.11 15.54
N ASP A 24 -15.82 -2.10 16.87
CA ASP A 24 -16.66 -2.98 17.69
C ASP A 24 -18.16 -2.72 17.42
N GLU A 25 -18.56 -1.44 17.25
CA GLU A 25 -19.93 -1.08 16.85
C GLU A 25 -20.29 -1.67 15.47
N VAL A 26 -19.39 -1.56 14.49
CA VAL A 26 -19.61 -2.14 13.15
C VAL A 26 -19.70 -3.65 13.22
N LEU A 27 -18.78 -4.32 13.89
CA LEU A 27 -18.73 -5.78 13.97
C LEU A 27 -19.90 -6.38 14.75
N SER A 28 -20.59 -5.60 15.61
CA SER A 28 -21.77 -6.03 16.33
C SER A 28 -23.03 -6.17 15.45
N LYS A 29 -22.98 -5.71 14.20
CA LYS A 29 -24.11 -5.74 13.26
C LYS A 29 -24.04 -6.94 12.33
N ASP A 30 -25.19 -7.53 11.98
CA ASP A 30 -25.24 -8.70 11.09
C ASP A 30 -24.87 -8.35 9.64
N ASP A 31 -25.28 -7.17 9.14
CA ASP A 31 -24.93 -6.66 7.80
C ASP A 31 -23.97 -5.48 7.94
N ASN A 32 -22.70 -5.78 8.08
CA ASN A 32 -21.68 -4.82 8.45
C ASN A 32 -20.66 -4.51 7.31
N ALA A 33 -20.74 -5.21 6.18
CA ALA A 33 -19.74 -5.10 5.12
C ALA A 33 -19.64 -3.68 4.52
N ALA A 34 -20.79 -3.04 4.24
CA ALA A 34 -20.78 -1.69 3.68
C ALA A 34 -20.24 -0.65 4.67
N GLU A 35 -20.60 -0.77 5.96
CA GLU A 35 -20.14 0.14 7.00
C GLU A 35 -18.67 -0.09 7.32
N ALA A 36 -18.18 -1.33 7.28
CA ALA A 36 -16.77 -1.66 7.39
C ALA A 36 -15.94 -0.99 6.27
N GLN A 37 -16.43 -0.98 5.03
CA GLN A 37 -15.78 -0.28 3.92
C GLN A 37 -15.69 1.23 4.15
N GLU A 38 -16.74 1.84 4.67
CA GLU A 38 -16.74 3.27 4.99
C GLU A 38 -15.76 3.61 6.14
N VAL A 39 -15.64 2.73 7.17
CA VAL A 39 -14.62 2.88 8.22
C VAL A 39 -13.21 2.85 7.62
N VAL A 40 -12.93 1.88 6.75
CA VAL A 40 -11.64 1.78 6.06
C VAL A 40 -11.34 3.06 5.28
N LYS A 41 -12.31 3.56 4.52
CA LYS A 41 -12.16 4.80 3.75
C LYS A 41 -11.90 6.03 4.64
N ALA A 42 -12.57 6.12 5.78
CA ALA A 42 -12.30 7.18 6.77
C ALA A 42 -10.87 7.09 7.33
N CYS A 43 -10.40 5.88 7.66
CA CYS A 43 -9.01 5.67 8.10
C CYS A 43 -7.99 6.02 7.00
N GLN A 44 -8.25 5.69 5.73
CA GLN A 44 -7.39 6.09 4.61
C GLN A 44 -7.30 7.62 4.48
N GLN A 45 -8.41 8.33 4.66
CA GLN A 45 -8.41 9.79 4.68
C GLN A 45 -7.61 10.32 5.87
N GLY A 46 -7.73 9.71 7.05
CA GLY A 46 -6.93 10.03 8.23
C GLY A 46 -5.43 9.83 8.00
N MET A 47 -5.03 8.76 7.31
CA MET A 47 -3.62 8.53 6.91
C MET A 47 -3.08 9.63 5.99
N THR A 48 -3.92 10.21 5.13
CA THR A 48 -3.52 11.38 4.33
C THR A 48 -3.19 12.57 5.24
N LEU A 49 -4.00 12.81 6.26
CA LEU A 49 -3.76 13.88 7.25
C LEU A 49 -2.51 13.60 8.10
N VAL A 50 -2.25 12.36 8.46
CA VAL A 50 -0.98 11.96 9.12
C VAL A 50 0.22 12.32 8.24
N GLY A 51 0.15 12.07 6.93
CA GLY A 51 1.18 12.47 5.97
C GLY A 51 1.37 14.00 5.91
N GLU A 52 0.28 14.77 5.88
CA GLU A 52 0.33 16.23 5.89
C GLU A 52 0.95 16.79 7.18
N ARG A 53 0.65 16.19 8.34
CA ARG A 53 1.26 16.55 9.63
C ARG A 53 2.76 16.23 9.68
N TYR A 54 3.15 15.13 9.06
CA TYR A 54 4.56 14.80 8.90
C TYR A 54 5.28 15.82 8.00
N ASP A 55 4.71 16.19 6.88
CA ASP A 55 5.27 17.16 5.94
C ASP A 55 5.37 18.57 6.57
N SER A 56 4.44 18.92 7.45
CA SER A 56 4.46 20.18 8.21
C SER A 56 5.44 20.17 9.40
N GLY A 57 6.01 19.01 9.76
CA GLY A 57 6.89 18.87 10.91
C GLY A 57 6.16 18.74 12.26
N GLU A 58 4.84 18.58 12.26
CA GLU A 58 4.05 18.31 13.48
C GLU A 58 4.27 16.87 13.95
N TYR A 59 4.34 15.92 13.01
CA TYR A 59 4.62 14.51 13.25
C TYR A 59 6.05 14.14 12.83
N PHE A 60 6.60 13.13 13.50
CA PHE A 60 7.91 12.55 13.21
C PHE A 60 7.77 11.16 12.58
N ILE A 61 8.89 10.57 12.17
CA ILE A 61 8.91 9.25 11.53
C ILE A 61 8.30 8.15 12.41
N GLY A 62 8.42 8.29 13.74
CA GLY A 62 7.80 7.37 14.71
C GLY A 62 6.28 7.38 14.63
N ASP A 63 5.67 8.56 14.43
CA ASP A 63 4.21 8.71 14.30
C ASP A 63 3.70 8.08 13.00
N LEU A 64 4.47 8.16 11.90
CA LEU A 64 4.14 7.47 10.65
C LEU A 64 4.18 5.94 10.80
N VAL A 65 5.19 5.42 11.51
CA VAL A 65 5.29 3.98 11.79
C VAL A 65 4.10 3.54 12.63
N PHE A 66 3.81 4.26 13.71
CA PHE A 66 2.67 3.96 14.59
C PHE A 66 1.33 4.08 13.86
N ALA A 67 1.15 5.09 13.01
CA ALA A 67 -0.04 5.20 12.17
C ALA A 67 -0.23 3.97 11.25
N GLY A 68 0.86 3.45 10.69
CA GLY A 68 0.84 2.21 9.92
C GLY A 68 0.39 1.00 10.75
N GLU A 69 0.85 0.87 12.00
CA GLU A 69 0.45 -0.19 12.92
C GLU A 69 -1.03 -0.06 13.32
N VAL A 70 -1.48 1.16 13.62
CA VAL A 70 -2.90 1.45 13.92
C VAL A 70 -3.79 1.06 12.74
N LEU A 71 -3.45 1.48 11.51
CA LEU A 71 -4.22 1.12 10.33
C LEU A 71 -4.24 -0.40 10.12
N GLN A 72 -3.10 -1.08 10.29
CA GLN A 72 -3.05 -2.54 10.18
C GLN A 72 -3.97 -3.22 11.20
N SER A 73 -3.98 -2.76 12.46
CA SER A 73 -4.87 -3.26 13.50
C SER A 73 -6.35 -3.10 13.13
N VAL A 74 -6.73 -1.92 12.58
CA VAL A 74 -8.09 -1.67 12.06
C VAL A 74 -8.46 -2.68 10.98
N MET A 75 -7.55 -2.89 10.00
CA MET A 75 -7.77 -3.80 8.89
C MET A 75 -7.94 -5.26 9.34
N ASP A 76 -7.09 -5.72 10.24
CA ASP A 76 -7.13 -7.08 10.76
C ASP A 76 -8.45 -7.36 11.48
N LYS A 77 -8.97 -6.39 12.24
CA LYS A 77 -10.26 -6.50 12.92
C LYS A 77 -11.45 -6.48 11.96
N LEU A 78 -11.41 -5.65 10.92
CA LEU A 78 -12.49 -5.53 9.94
C LEU A 78 -12.46 -6.61 8.84
N LYS A 79 -11.37 -7.37 8.72
CA LYS A 79 -11.19 -8.39 7.67
C LYS A 79 -12.37 -9.37 7.53
N PRO A 80 -12.99 -9.90 8.62
CA PRO A 80 -14.15 -10.77 8.48
C PRO A 80 -15.35 -10.09 7.82
N ALA A 81 -15.64 -8.82 8.19
CA ALA A 81 -16.74 -8.05 7.63
C ALA A 81 -16.50 -7.69 6.15
N LEU A 82 -15.26 -7.29 5.82
CA LEU A 82 -14.85 -6.94 4.46
C LEU A 82 -14.89 -8.14 3.52
N SER A 83 -14.52 -9.33 4.00
CA SER A 83 -14.54 -10.56 3.21
C SER A 83 -15.96 -11.04 2.87
N ALA A 84 -16.94 -10.73 3.70
CA ALA A 84 -18.33 -11.12 3.49
C ALA A 84 -19.04 -10.29 2.39
N GLY A 85 -18.56 -9.06 2.10
CA GLY A 85 -19.17 -8.13 1.14
C GLY A 85 -18.43 -7.94 -0.18
N SER A 86 -17.23 -8.50 -0.34
CA SER A 86 -16.36 -8.20 -1.47
C SER A 86 -16.60 -9.14 -2.66
N SER A 87 -17.44 -8.72 -3.59
CA SER A 87 -17.47 -9.26 -4.96
C SER A 87 -16.47 -8.55 -5.90
N ALA A 88 -15.89 -7.42 -5.52
CA ALA A 88 -14.85 -6.74 -6.25
C ALA A 88 -13.49 -7.16 -5.67
N LYS A 89 -12.82 -8.12 -6.29
CA LYS A 89 -11.40 -8.38 -6.03
C LYS A 89 -10.63 -7.16 -6.50
N GLY A 90 -10.05 -6.40 -5.58
CA GLY A 90 -8.90 -5.57 -5.89
C GLY A 90 -7.87 -6.47 -6.59
N GLY A 91 -7.11 -5.96 -7.53
CA GLY A 91 -6.09 -6.75 -8.24
C GLY A 91 -5.05 -7.33 -7.28
N LYS A 92 -4.14 -8.11 -7.82
CA LYS A 92 -3.02 -8.72 -7.09
C LYS A 92 -1.75 -7.91 -7.27
N ILE A 93 -1.07 -7.58 -6.16
CA ILE A 93 0.19 -6.84 -6.15
C ILE A 93 1.31 -7.73 -5.61
N VAL A 94 2.40 -7.87 -6.34
CA VAL A 94 3.68 -8.34 -5.81
C VAL A 94 4.47 -7.12 -5.37
N LEU A 95 4.89 -7.07 -4.11
CA LEU A 95 5.55 -5.92 -3.49
C LEU A 95 6.93 -6.32 -2.95
N ALA A 96 7.95 -5.50 -3.17
CA ALA A 96 9.30 -5.77 -2.69
C ALA A 96 10.08 -4.48 -2.43
N THR A 97 10.95 -4.48 -1.41
CA THR A 97 12.11 -3.59 -1.38
C THR A 97 13.22 -4.27 -2.17
N VAL A 98 13.70 -3.58 -3.20
CA VAL A 98 14.62 -4.15 -4.19
C VAL A 98 15.98 -4.49 -3.59
N PHE A 99 16.75 -5.31 -4.31
CA PHE A 99 18.08 -5.74 -3.90
C PHE A 99 18.99 -4.56 -3.54
N GLY A 100 19.75 -4.73 -2.47
CA GLY A 100 20.66 -3.71 -1.93
C GLY A 100 20.00 -2.65 -1.05
N ASP A 101 18.67 -2.75 -0.80
CA ASP A 101 17.94 -1.81 0.05
C ASP A 101 17.14 -2.55 1.13
N ILE A 102 17.13 -2.00 2.34
CA ILE A 102 16.44 -2.57 3.51
C ILE A 102 15.35 -1.64 4.08
N HIS A 103 15.13 -0.48 3.44
CA HIS A 103 14.14 0.49 3.91
C HIS A 103 12.73 0.01 3.55
N ASP A 104 11.95 -0.34 4.54
CA ASP A 104 10.63 -0.97 4.36
C ASP A 104 9.45 -0.17 4.91
N ILE A 105 9.67 0.91 5.66
CA ILE A 105 8.60 1.72 6.26
C ILE A 105 7.57 2.15 5.20
N GLY A 106 8.02 2.81 4.13
CA GLY A 106 7.15 3.28 3.06
C GLY A 106 6.46 2.13 2.32
N LYS A 107 7.16 0.99 2.13
CA LYS A 107 6.61 -0.23 1.55
C LYS A 107 5.49 -0.81 2.42
N ASN A 108 5.71 -0.88 3.72
CA ASN A 108 4.75 -1.44 4.67
C ASN A 108 3.50 -0.56 4.78
N ILE A 109 3.65 0.78 4.77
CA ILE A 109 2.52 1.71 4.69
C ILE A 109 1.74 1.49 3.39
N PHE A 110 2.43 1.40 2.23
CA PHE A 110 1.78 1.12 0.95
C PHE A 110 1.02 -0.21 0.98
N ARG A 111 1.61 -1.28 1.55
CA ARG A 111 0.96 -2.58 1.72
C ARG A 111 -0.34 -2.44 2.50
N SER A 112 -0.30 -1.79 3.68
CA SER A 112 -1.48 -1.63 4.54
C SER A 112 -2.60 -0.86 3.81
N VAL A 113 -2.27 0.22 3.10
CA VAL A 113 -3.26 0.99 2.32
C VAL A 113 -3.81 0.20 1.13
N ALA A 114 -2.97 -0.61 0.46
CA ALA A 114 -3.40 -1.45 -0.65
C ALA A 114 -4.31 -2.60 -0.19
N GLU A 115 -3.96 -3.28 0.91
CA GLU A 115 -4.81 -4.30 1.55
C GLU A 115 -6.15 -3.70 1.97
N ALA A 116 -6.14 -2.50 2.55
CA ALA A 116 -7.34 -1.72 2.87
C ALA A 116 -8.20 -1.40 1.63
N ALA A 117 -7.57 -1.23 0.47
CA ALA A 117 -8.24 -1.03 -0.81
C ALA A 117 -8.64 -2.35 -1.51
N SER A 118 -8.66 -3.47 -0.78
CA SER A 118 -9.04 -4.82 -1.23
C SER A 118 -8.08 -5.46 -2.23
N PHE A 119 -6.82 -4.98 -2.32
CA PHE A 119 -5.79 -5.69 -3.08
C PHE A 119 -5.29 -6.92 -2.32
N GLU A 120 -5.03 -8.00 -3.05
CA GLU A 120 -4.22 -9.11 -2.56
C GLU A 120 -2.74 -8.71 -2.67
N VAL A 121 -2.05 -8.47 -1.54
CA VAL A 121 -0.64 -8.06 -1.56
C VAL A 121 0.26 -9.22 -1.16
N ILE A 122 1.17 -9.59 -2.06
CA ILE A 122 2.22 -10.59 -1.83
C ILE A 122 3.52 -9.83 -1.58
N ASP A 123 3.84 -9.61 -0.32
CA ASP A 123 5.06 -8.91 0.10
C ASP A 123 6.25 -9.88 0.18
N LEU A 124 7.27 -9.62 -0.62
CA LEU A 124 8.49 -10.42 -0.68
C LEU A 124 9.53 -9.98 0.37
N GLY A 125 9.26 -8.89 1.11
CA GLY A 125 10.17 -8.37 2.13
C GLY A 125 11.18 -7.36 1.57
N ILE A 126 12.38 -7.41 2.12
CA ILE A 126 13.47 -6.45 1.86
C ILE A 126 14.65 -7.12 1.18
N ASN A 127 15.50 -6.32 0.50
CA ASN A 127 16.71 -6.81 -0.15
C ASN A 127 16.44 -7.98 -1.10
N VAL A 128 15.34 -7.89 -1.87
CA VAL A 128 14.84 -8.99 -2.68
C VAL A 128 15.59 -9.07 -4.00
N PRO A 129 16.26 -10.20 -4.31
CA PRO A 129 16.94 -10.40 -5.59
C PRO A 129 15.99 -10.33 -6.78
N VAL A 130 16.48 -9.81 -7.90
CA VAL A 130 15.71 -9.65 -9.15
C VAL A 130 15.06 -10.95 -9.61
N ASN A 131 15.79 -12.06 -9.61
CA ASN A 131 15.28 -13.36 -10.00
C ASN A 131 14.11 -13.83 -9.11
N GLN A 132 14.15 -13.57 -7.81
CA GLN A 132 13.07 -13.92 -6.89
C GLN A 132 11.79 -13.14 -7.21
N ILE A 133 11.92 -11.85 -7.57
CA ILE A 133 10.76 -11.03 -7.99
C ILE A 133 10.17 -11.62 -9.29
N VAL A 134 11.01 -11.88 -10.29
CA VAL A 134 10.57 -12.40 -11.60
C VAL A 134 9.91 -13.79 -11.44
N ASP A 135 10.49 -14.66 -10.63
CA ASP A 135 9.94 -16.01 -10.40
C ASP A 135 8.60 -15.94 -9.66
N LYS A 136 8.46 -15.04 -8.69
CA LYS A 136 7.17 -14.83 -8.02
C LYS A 136 6.12 -14.28 -9.00
N VAL A 137 6.49 -13.37 -9.88
CA VAL A 137 5.59 -12.86 -10.93
C VAL A 137 5.09 -13.97 -11.83
N LYS A 138 5.95 -14.89 -12.25
CA LYS A 138 5.56 -16.07 -13.04
C LYS A 138 4.61 -17.00 -12.28
N GLU A 139 4.87 -17.19 -10.98
CA GLU A 139 4.09 -18.10 -10.13
C GLU A 139 2.66 -17.59 -9.91
N VAL A 140 2.51 -16.28 -9.59
CA VAL A 140 1.23 -15.77 -9.10
C VAL A 140 0.45 -14.91 -10.11
N ASN A 141 1.07 -14.57 -11.25
CA ASN A 141 0.51 -13.73 -12.32
C ASN A 141 -0.18 -12.48 -11.75
N PRO A 142 0.57 -11.55 -11.12
CA PRO A 142 -0.02 -10.37 -10.52
C PRO A 142 -0.44 -9.37 -11.60
N ASP A 143 -1.36 -8.47 -11.24
CA ASP A 143 -1.72 -7.32 -12.07
C ASP A 143 -0.67 -6.21 -11.97
N ILE A 144 -0.03 -6.10 -10.78
CA ILE A 144 0.85 -5.00 -10.44
C ILE A 144 2.10 -5.51 -9.70
N ILE A 145 3.23 -4.85 -9.97
CA ILE A 145 4.47 -4.99 -9.23
C ILE A 145 4.79 -3.64 -8.58
N GLY A 146 4.96 -3.63 -7.26
CA GLY A 146 5.43 -2.48 -6.49
C GLY A 146 6.90 -2.65 -6.10
N LEU A 147 7.77 -1.74 -6.53
CA LEU A 147 9.19 -1.76 -6.22
C LEU A 147 9.55 -0.56 -5.34
N SER A 148 9.93 -0.83 -4.09
CA SER A 148 10.37 0.15 -3.12
C SER A 148 11.89 0.22 -3.05
N GLY A 149 12.43 1.39 -2.71
CA GLY A 149 13.84 1.59 -2.40
C GLY A 149 14.16 3.06 -2.25
N VAL A 150 15.05 3.38 -1.29
CA VAL A 150 15.39 4.74 -0.87
C VAL A 150 16.81 5.12 -1.32
N LEU A 151 17.70 4.13 -1.42
CA LEU A 151 19.07 4.36 -1.81
C LEU A 151 19.21 4.65 -3.31
N THR A 152 20.19 5.44 -3.70
CA THR A 152 20.50 5.70 -5.12
C THR A 152 20.76 4.40 -5.88
N LEU A 153 21.46 3.43 -5.26
CA LEU A 153 21.69 2.10 -5.85
C LEU A 153 20.41 1.30 -6.07
N ALA A 154 19.35 1.57 -5.31
CA ALA A 154 18.05 0.93 -5.51
C ALA A 154 17.42 1.30 -6.87
N LEU A 155 17.79 2.43 -7.47
CA LEU A 155 17.32 2.80 -8.82
C LEU A 155 17.83 1.81 -9.88
N ASP A 156 19.08 1.39 -9.77
CA ASP A 156 19.67 0.40 -10.68
C ASP A 156 18.98 -0.96 -10.51
N SER A 157 18.75 -1.40 -9.28
CA SER A 157 18.04 -2.65 -8.98
C SER A 157 16.57 -2.63 -9.47
N LYS A 158 15.88 -1.48 -9.37
CA LYS A 158 14.54 -1.32 -9.96
C LYS A 158 14.59 -1.47 -11.48
N LYS A 159 15.58 -0.83 -12.14
CA LYS A 159 15.78 -0.91 -13.59
C LYS A 159 16.11 -2.33 -14.04
N GLU A 160 17.01 -3.00 -13.32
CA GLU A 160 17.36 -4.42 -13.57
C GLU A 160 16.14 -5.31 -13.45
N THR A 161 15.27 -5.09 -12.47
CA THR A 161 14.02 -5.82 -12.30
C THR A 161 13.11 -5.63 -13.51
N VAL A 162 12.92 -4.40 -13.98
CA VAL A 162 12.10 -4.13 -15.18
C VAL A 162 12.71 -4.75 -16.43
N ASN A 163 14.03 -4.72 -16.59
CA ASN A 163 14.72 -5.37 -17.71
C ASN A 163 14.53 -6.90 -17.67
N ALA A 164 14.68 -7.50 -16.51
CA ALA A 164 14.47 -8.95 -16.34
C ALA A 164 13.01 -9.37 -16.62
N LEU A 165 12.03 -8.53 -16.29
CA LEU A 165 10.64 -8.75 -16.70
C LEU A 165 10.45 -8.68 -18.21
N ASN A 166 11.16 -7.77 -18.91
CA ASN A 166 11.16 -7.71 -20.37
C ASN A 166 11.77 -8.97 -20.99
N GLU A 167 12.93 -9.40 -20.50
CA GLU A 167 13.63 -10.62 -20.96
C GLU A 167 12.78 -11.87 -20.74
N ALA A 168 12.02 -11.92 -19.65
CA ALA A 168 11.09 -13.01 -19.36
C ALA A 168 9.76 -12.92 -20.14
N GLY A 169 9.53 -11.86 -20.95
CA GLY A 169 8.29 -11.65 -21.69
C GLY A 169 7.09 -11.24 -20.82
N LEU A 170 7.33 -10.84 -19.56
CA LEU A 170 6.27 -10.55 -18.57
C LEU A 170 5.93 -9.06 -18.49
N ARG A 171 6.79 -8.16 -18.99
CA ARG A 171 6.63 -6.72 -18.79
C ARG A 171 5.28 -6.16 -19.27
N ASN A 172 4.73 -6.71 -20.34
CA ASN A 172 3.47 -6.24 -20.91
C ASN A 172 2.23 -6.82 -20.21
N SER A 173 2.39 -7.85 -19.38
CA SER A 173 1.30 -8.49 -18.65
C SER A 173 1.08 -7.88 -17.26
N VAL A 174 1.98 -7.00 -16.80
CA VAL A 174 1.95 -6.41 -15.47
C VAL A 174 2.15 -4.91 -15.54
N LYS A 175 1.57 -4.18 -14.59
CA LYS A 175 1.88 -2.77 -14.33
C LYS A 175 2.98 -2.66 -13.28
N VAL A 176 3.89 -1.72 -13.46
CA VAL A 176 5.00 -1.48 -12.52
C VAL A 176 4.89 -0.10 -11.90
N ILE A 177 4.74 -0.05 -10.58
CA ILE A 177 4.81 1.19 -9.79
C ILE A 177 6.10 1.19 -8.97
N ILE A 178 6.80 2.33 -8.93
CA ILE A 178 8.00 2.51 -8.11
C ILE A 178 7.74 3.53 -7.00
N GLY A 179 8.28 3.25 -5.83
CA GLY A 179 8.18 4.11 -4.65
C GLY A 179 9.53 4.33 -3.95
N GLY A 180 9.52 5.22 -2.96
CA GLY A 180 10.71 5.62 -2.20
C GLY A 180 11.40 6.86 -2.79
N VAL A 181 12.33 7.43 -2.02
CA VAL A 181 13.15 8.56 -2.46
C VAL A 181 14.47 8.01 -3.01
N PRO A 182 15.02 8.48 -4.15
CA PRO A 182 14.53 9.57 -4.99
C PRO A 182 13.79 9.07 -6.24
N VAL A 183 12.46 9.07 -6.24
CA VAL A 183 11.67 8.79 -7.45
C VAL A 183 10.99 10.06 -7.97
N ASN A 184 10.96 10.20 -9.29
CA ASN A 184 10.26 11.28 -10.00
C ASN A 184 9.94 10.81 -11.42
N GLU A 185 9.31 11.65 -12.21
CA GLU A 185 8.89 11.31 -13.57
C GLU A 185 10.04 10.89 -14.49
N ASN A 186 11.19 11.57 -14.42
CA ASN A 186 12.36 11.24 -15.23
C ASN A 186 12.94 9.87 -14.82
N VAL A 187 13.04 9.61 -13.53
CA VAL A 187 13.47 8.32 -12.97
C VAL A 187 12.51 7.21 -13.38
N CYS A 188 11.20 7.43 -13.25
CA CYS A 188 10.17 6.48 -13.65
C CYS A 188 10.33 6.08 -15.13
N LYS A 189 10.48 7.06 -16.02
CA LYS A 189 10.72 6.84 -17.45
C LYS A 189 12.04 6.10 -17.72
N SER A 190 13.12 6.45 -17.03
CA SER A 190 14.43 5.83 -17.23
C SER A 190 14.49 4.37 -16.77
N ILE A 191 13.69 4.00 -15.78
CA ILE A 191 13.53 2.64 -15.27
C ILE A 191 12.60 1.83 -16.20
N GLY A 192 11.67 2.48 -16.89
CA GLY A 192 10.64 1.83 -17.70
C GLY A 192 9.43 1.36 -16.85
N ALA A 193 9.19 2.02 -15.70
CA ALA A 193 8.00 1.81 -14.89
C ALA A 193 6.79 2.56 -15.46
N ASP A 194 5.58 2.12 -15.11
CA ASP A 194 4.32 2.73 -15.57
C ASP A 194 3.92 3.94 -14.72
N ALA A 195 4.31 3.95 -13.45
CA ALA A 195 4.07 5.07 -12.55
C ALA A 195 5.07 5.10 -11.38
N PHE A 196 5.06 6.22 -10.69
CA PHE A 196 5.77 6.39 -9.42
C PHE A 196 4.87 7.09 -8.39
N SER A 197 5.17 6.88 -7.11
CA SER A 197 4.58 7.68 -6.04
C SER A 197 5.54 7.76 -4.85
N THR A 198 5.54 8.92 -4.20
CA THR A 198 6.21 9.14 -2.90
C THR A 198 5.21 9.12 -1.74
N ASN A 199 3.92 8.95 -2.05
CA ASN A 199 2.82 8.88 -1.10
C ASN A 199 2.05 7.57 -1.29
N ALA A 200 1.89 6.78 -0.22
CA ALA A 200 1.28 5.46 -0.28
C ALA A 200 -0.19 5.50 -0.77
N ALA A 201 -0.99 6.43 -0.25
CA ALA A 201 -2.40 6.54 -0.62
C ALA A 201 -2.58 6.94 -2.09
N GLU A 202 -1.74 7.87 -2.60
CA GLU A 202 -1.72 8.24 -4.01
C GLU A 202 -1.28 7.06 -4.88
N GLY A 203 -0.25 6.33 -4.47
CA GLY A 203 0.21 5.13 -5.16
C GLY A 203 -0.89 4.08 -5.29
N VAL A 204 -1.65 3.84 -4.23
CA VAL A 204 -2.79 2.89 -4.26
C VAL A 204 -3.91 3.39 -5.18
N LYS A 205 -4.22 4.70 -5.21
CA LYS A 205 -5.17 5.27 -6.18
C LYS A 205 -4.73 5.06 -7.64
N ILE A 206 -3.42 5.10 -7.91
CA ILE A 206 -2.88 4.77 -9.23
C ILE A 206 -3.16 3.30 -9.55
N CYS A 207 -2.86 2.39 -8.61
CA CYS A 207 -3.11 0.96 -8.76
C CYS A 207 -4.59 0.63 -9.01
N GLN A 208 -5.50 1.26 -8.28
CA GLN A 208 -6.95 1.09 -8.48
C GLN A 208 -7.40 1.44 -9.90
N ARG A 209 -6.83 2.51 -10.51
CA ARG A 209 -7.15 2.89 -11.90
C ARG A 209 -6.69 1.87 -12.95
N TRP A 210 -5.76 0.99 -12.60
CA TRP A 210 -5.24 -0.04 -13.51
C TRP A 210 -6.06 -1.33 -13.51
N VAL A 211 -6.78 -1.61 -12.41
CA VAL A 211 -7.53 -2.87 -12.23
C VAL A 211 -9.04 -2.68 -12.19
N GLY A 212 -9.53 -1.44 -12.11
CA GLY A 212 -10.95 -1.04 -12.16
C GLY A 212 -11.25 -0.42 -13.48
#